data_36936ff4916fabfe8de96242a59c4ff1
#
_entry.id   36936ff4916fabfe8de96242a59c4ff1
#
_cell.length_a   1.000
_cell.length_b   1.000
_cell.length_c   1.000
_cell.angle_alpha   90.00
_cell.angle_beta   90.00
_cell.angle_gamma   90.00
#
_symmetry.space_group_name_H-M   'P 1'
#
loop_
_entity.id
_entity.type
_entity.pdbx_description
1 polymer ?
#
loop_
_entity_poly.entity_id
_entity_poly.type
_entity_poly.pdbx_seq_one_letter_code
_entity_poly.pdbx_strand_id
1 'polypeptide(L)'
;MFDQLTQKEKIIFLSGVFDGEGSFGMWSAGKGRKRMLVVKVETTDADMVARFKEMFGGDFFANKARQKNWKNSFTWKVVREQAWKTLEQMIPYMCLRRRQKYYGLVKPVGYGCEDWGSHIQKQTRIKEVNE
;
A
#
# COMPACT_ATOMS: atom_id res chain seq x y z
N MET A 1 6.54 -5.64 -21.42
CA MET A 1 5.97 -4.29 -21.44
C MET A 1 6.14 -3.54 -20.11
N PHE A 2 5.82 -4.16 -19.01
CA PHE A 2 6.06 -3.53 -17.68
C PHE A 2 7.53 -3.18 -17.46
N ASP A 3 8.43 -4.07 -17.85
CA ASP A 3 9.88 -3.88 -17.67
C ASP A 3 10.43 -2.69 -18.46
N GLN A 4 9.72 -2.22 -19.47
CA GLN A 4 10.11 -1.08 -20.28
C GLN A 4 9.68 0.26 -19.68
N LEU A 5 8.84 0.24 -18.65
CA LEU A 5 8.40 1.45 -17.97
C LEU A 5 9.52 2.03 -17.11
N THR A 6 9.52 3.35 -16.96
CA THR A 6 10.40 4.00 -16.00
C THR A 6 9.99 3.62 -14.58
N GLN A 7 10.87 3.87 -13.62
CA GLN A 7 10.59 3.64 -12.21
C GLN A 7 9.31 4.35 -11.78
N LYS A 8 9.17 5.61 -12.15
CA LYS A 8 7.98 6.41 -11.82
C LYS A 8 6.72 5.83 -12.46
N GLU A 9 6.79 5.43 -13.71
CA GLU A 9 5.65 4.82 -14.42
C GLU A 9 5.22 3.52 -13.77
N LYS A 10 6.18 2.69 -13.35
CA LYS A 10 5.91 1.45 -12.62
C LYS A 10 5.16 1.73 -11.31
N ILE A 11 5.61 2.73 -10.56
CA ILE A 11 4.96 3.12 -9.31
C ILE A 11 3.52 3.58 -9.57
N ILE A 12 3.31 4.40 -10.59
CA ILE A 12 1.97 4.88 -10.96
C ILE A 12 1.06 3.71 -11.33
N PHE A 13 1.57 2.79 -12.14
CA PHE A 13 0.81 1.60 -12.55
C PHE A 13 0.41 0.76 -11.34
N LEU A 14 1.38 0.44 -10.49
CA LEU A 14 1.12 -0.39 -9.31
C LEU A 14 0.23 0.32 -8.29
N SER A 15 0.32 1.64 -8.20
CA SER A 15 -0.57 2.42 -7.35
C SER A 15 -2.03 2.31 -7.80
N GLY A 16 -2.27 2.30 -9.11
CA GLY A 16 -3.60 2.09 -9.66
C GLY A 16 -4.14 0.69 -9.35
N VAL A 17 -3.30 -0.33 -9.50
CA VAL A 17 -3.67 -1.71 -9.14
C VAL A 17 -3.97 -1.79 -7.64
N PHE A 18 -3.11 -1.22 -6.83
CA PHE A 18 -3.28 -1.20 -5.37
C PHE A 18 -4.58 -0.48 -4.97
N ASP A 19 -4.91 0.61 -5.66
CA ASP A 19 -6.13 1.37 -5.39
C ASP A 19 -7.39 0.51 -5.55
N GLY A 20 -7.38 -0.42 -6.50
CA GLY A 20 -8.49 -1.33 -6.75
C GLY A 20 -8.46 -2.61 -5.92
N GLU A 21 -7.29 -3.19 -5.70
CA GLU A 21 -7.17 -4.53 -5.12
C GLU A 21 -6.38 -4.59 -3.81
N GLY A 22 -5.67 -3.53 -3.47
CA GLY A 22 -4.83 -3.51 -2.28
C GLY A 22 -5.57 -3.13 -1.02
N SER A 23 -4.93 -3.39 0.10
CA SER A 23 -5.40 -2.95 1.40
C SER A 23 -4.24 -2.58 2.30
N PHE A 24 -4.48 -1.66 3.21
CA PHE A 24 -3.49 -1.30 4.23
C PHE A 24 -4.20 -0.92 5.52
N GLY A 25 -3.51 -1.12 6.62
CA GLY A 25 -4.05 -0.78 7.93
C GLY A 25 -3.10 -1.16 9.04
N MET A 26 -3.49 -0.84 10.26
CA MET A 26 -2.72 -1.17 11.45
C MET A 26 -3.26 -2.48 12.02
N TRP A 27 -2.40 -3.47 12.11
CA TRP A 27 -2.75 -4.78 12.68
C TRP A 27 -1.79 -5.16 13.80
N SER A 28 -2.31 -5.90 14.76
CA SER A 28 -1.53 -6.50 15.82
C SER A 28 -1.28 -7.98 15.50
N ALA A 29 -0.04 -8.43 15.70
CA ALA A 29 0.33 -9.82 15.48
C ALA A 29 -0.18 -10.75 16.60
N GLY A 30 -0.83 -10.21 17.62
CA GLY A 30 -1.38 -10.98 18.73
C GLY A 30 -1.69 -10.08 19.92
N LYS A 31 -2.36 -10.68 20.90
CA LYS A 31 -2.76 -9.99 22.12
C LYS A 31 -1.54 -9.44 22.87
N GLY A 32 -1.55 -8.16 23.18
CA GLY A 32 -0.45 -7.49 23.89
C GLY A 32 0.71 -7.02 23.02
N ARG A 33 0.67 -7.27 21.71
CA ARG A 33 1.69 -6.78 20.79
C ARG A 33 1.31 -5.44 20.18
N LYS A 34 2.32 -4.61 19.90
CA LYS A 34 2.10 -3.33 19.23
C LYS A 34 1.51 -3.54 17.84
N ARG A 35 0.63 -2.62 17.45
CA ARG A 35 0.13 -2.58 16.09
C ARG A 35 1.24 -2.19 15.13
N MET A 36 1.19 -2.75 13.93
CA MET A 36 2.12 -2.43 12.86
C MET A 36 1.35 -2.14 11.58
N LEU A 37 1.88 -1.28 10.75
CA LEU A 37 1.32 -1.06 9.42
C LEU A 37 1.58 -2.29 8.56
N VAL A 38 0.53 -2.74 7.89
CA VAL A 38 0.59 -3.82 6.91
C VAL A 38 0.01 -3.30 5.60
N VAL A 39 0.74 -3.51 4.52
CA VAL A 39 0.30 -3.19 3.16
C VAL A 39 0.30 -4.50 2.37
N LYS A 40 -0.82 -4.82 1.74
CA LYS A 40 -0.94 -6.10 1.04
C LYS A 40 -1.81 -6.00 -0.20
N VAL A 41 -1.54 -6.89 -1.15
CA VAL A 41 -2.36 -7.10 -2.34
C VAL A 41 -2.62 -8.60 -2.47
N GLU A 42 -3.88 -8.97 -2.65
CA GLU A 42 -4.26 -10.34 -2.97
C GLU A 42 -4.88 -10.37 -4.36
N THR A 43 -4.41 -11.27 -5.19
CA THR A 43 -4.85 -11.39 -6.58
C THR A 43 -4.68 -12.83 -7.07
N THR A 44 -5.40 -13.20 -8.11
CA THR A 44 -5.20 -14.49 -8.78
C THR A 44 -4.05 -14.47 -9.79
N ASP A 45 -3.44 -13.30 -10.01
CA ASP A 45 -2.37 -13.12 -11.00
C ASP A 45 -0.99 -13.11 -10.32
N ALA A 46 -0.28 -14.23 -10.43
CA ALA A 46 1.04 -14.37 -9.80
C ALA A 46 2.05 -13.32 -10.29
N ASP A 47 1.97 -12.95 -11.55
CA ASP A 47 2.86 -11.93 -12.12
C ASP A 47 2.66 -10.55 -11.48
N MET A 48 1.43 -10.25 -11.06
CA MET A 48 1.14 -8.96 -10.43
C MET A 48 1.82 -8.85 -9.06
N VAL A 49 1.73 -9.89 -8.21
CA VAL A 49 2.40 -9.87 -6.91
C VAL A 49 3.93 -9.87 -7.07
N ALA A 50 4.44 -10.52 -8.11
CA ALA A 50 5.87 -10.47 -8.43
C ALA A 50 6.33 -9.06 -8.77
N ARG A 51 5.51 -8.27 -9.46
CA ARG A 51 5.80 -6.86 -9.76
C ARG A 51 5.86 -6.00 -8.50
N PHE A 52 4.93 -6.22 -7.56
CA PHE A 52 4.97 -5.52 -6.29
C PHE A 52 6.22 -5.87 -5.48
N LYS A 53 6.60 -7.14 -5.46
CA LYS A 53 7.83 -7.57 -4.78
C LYS A 53 9.08 -6.96 -5.41
N GLU A 54 9.15 -6.96 -6.73
CA GLU A 54 10.29 -6.38 -7.44
C GLU A 54 10.43 -4.89 -7.14
N MET A 55 9.33 -4.16 -7.12
CA MET A 55 9.33 -2.71 -6.95
C MET A 55 9.53 -2.29 -5.50
N PHE A 56 8.87 -2.95 -4.57
CA PHE A 56 8.77 -2.49 -3.17
C PHE A 56 9.39 -3.47 -2.16
N GLY A 57 9.88 -4.61 -2.61
CA GLY A 57 10.38 -5.64 -1.71
C GLY A 57 9.25 -6.42 -1.04
N GLY A 58 9.56 -7.04 0.08
CA GLY A 58 8.62 -7.92 0.76
C GLY A 58 8.59 -9.30 0.16
N ASP A 59 7.59 -10.06 0.51
CA ASP A 59 7.40 -11.42 0.01
C ASP A 59 6.00 -11.62 -0.51
N PHE A 60 5.84 -12.61 -1.37
CA PHE A 60 4.51 -13.07 -1.72
C PHE A 60 4.42 -14.58 -1.58
N PHE A 61 3.21 -15.05 -1.37
CA PHE A 61 2.94 -16.48 -1.16
C PHE A 61 1.61 -16.86 -1.78
N ALA A 62 1.47 -18.14 -2.09
CA ALA A 62 0.25 -18.68 -2.63
C ALA A 62 -0.72 -19.04 -1.51
N ASN A 63 -1.98 -18.72 -1.72
CA ASN A 63 -3.08 -19.12 -0.84
C ASN A 63 -3.83 -20.28 -1.49
N LYS A 64 -4.08 -21.35 -0.74
CA LYS A 64 -4.88 -22.45 -1.24
C LYS A 64 -6.34 -22.02 -1.42
N ALA A 65 -6.94 -22.44 -2.54
CA ALA A 65 -8.36 -22.22 -2.75
C ALA A 65 -9.16 -22.95 -1.66
N ARG A 66 -10.15 -22.25 -1.09
CA ARG A 66 -11.01 -22.83 -0.04
C ARG A 66 -12.02 -23.84 -0.60
N GLN A 67 -12.32 -23.75 -1.88
CA GLN A 67 -13.25 -24.64 -2.59
C GLN A 67 -12.60 -25.15 -3.86
N LYS A 68 -12.97 -26.37 -4.29
CA LYS A 68 -12.39 -27.03 -5.45
C LYS A 68 -12.48 -26.21 -6.76
N ASN A 69 -13.52 -25.43 -6.91
CA ASN A 69 -13.75 -24.64 -8.12
C ASN A 69 -13.22 -23.21 -8.03
N TRP A 70 -12.57 -22.84 -6.92
CA TRP A 70 -11.96 -21.52 -6.77
C TRP A 70 -10.51 -21.56 -7.27
N LYS A 71 -10.08 -20.51 -7.93
CA LYS A 71 -8.68 -20.34 -8.30
C LYS A 71 -7.85 -20.05 -7.05
N ASN A 72 -6.61 -20.54 -7.06
CA ASN A 72 -5.65 -20.14 -6.05
C ASN A 72 -5.35 -18.65 -6.19
N SER A 73 -5.15 -17.99 -5.08
CA SER A 73 -4.75 -16.60 -5.05
C SER A 73 -3.32 -16.46 -4.53
N PHE A 74 -2.78 -15.26 -4.69
CA PHE A 74 -1.44 -14.91 -4.22
C PHE A 74 -1.54 -13.63 -3.41
N THR A 75 -0.77 -13.57 -2.32
CA THR A 75 -0.71 -12.37 -1.48
C THR A 75 0.71 -11.84 -1.44
N TRP A 76 0.87 -10.58 -1.80
CA TRP A 76 2.10 -9.83 -1.53
C TRP A 76 1.87 -8.96 -0.30
N LYS A 77 2.91 -8.85 0.55
CA LYS A 77 2.79 -8.12 1.80
C LYS A 77 4.11 -7.46 2.19
N VAL A 78 4.02 -6.23 2.69
CA VAL A 78 5.10 -5.54 3.39
C VAL A 78 4.57 -5.01 4.71
N VAL A 79 5.45 -4.89 5.70
CA VAL A 79 5.06 -4.50 7.06
C VAL A 79 6.00 -3.44 7.60
N ARG A 80 5.55 -2.75 8.64
CA ARG A 80 6.34 -1.80 9.43
C ARG A 80 6.93 -0.68 8.57
N GLU A 81 8.20 -0.38 8.74
CA GLU A 81 8.88 0.69 8.02
C GLU A 81 8.80 0.55 6.51
N GLN A 82 8.98 -0.65 6.00
CA GLN A 82 8.87 -0.91 4.57
C GLN A 82 7.47 -0.61 4.04
N ALA A 83 6.45 -0.92 4.82
CA ALA A 83 5.06 -0.59 4.47
C ALA A 83 4.85 0.93 4.40
N TRP A 84 5.40 1.68 5.36
CA TRP A 84 5.34 3.15 5.33
C TRP A 84 6.01 3.72 4.09
N LYS A 85 7.21 3.24 3.76
CA LYS A 85 7.94 3.69 2.58
C LYS A 85 7.19 3.37 1.28
N THR A 86 6.59 2.20 1.22
CA THR A 86 5.82 1.77 0.05
C THR A 86 4.58 2.65 -0.14
N LEU A 87 3.80 2.86 0.93
CA LEU A 87 2.63 3.73 0.87
C LEU A 87 3.00 5.15 0.48
N GLU A 88 4.06 5.69 1.05
CA GLU A 88 4.52 7.04 0.75
C GLU A 88 4.76 7.25 -0.74
N GLN A 89 5.28 6.23 -1.43
CA GLN A 89 5.51 6.30 -2.87
C GLN A 89 4.22 6.21 -3.68
N MET A 90 3.24 5.47 -3.21
CA MET A 90 1.99 5.22 -3.95
C MET A 90 0.89 6.24 -3.65
N ILE A 91 0.89 6.82 -2.47
CA ILE A 91 -0.19 7.68 -1.97
C ILE A 91 -0.56 8.84 -2.93
N PRO A 92 0.40 9.53 -3.58
CA PRO A 92 0.05 10.62 -4.48
C PRO A 92 -0.83 10.20 -5.66
N TYR A 93 -0.84 8.92 -6.00
CA TYR A 93 -1.55 8.38 -7.16
C TYR A 93 -2.81 7.62 -6.79
N MET A 94 -3.15 7.57 -5.51
CA MET A 94 -4.34 6.88 -5.03
C MET A 94 -5.56 7.80 -4.96
N CYS A 95 -6.74 7.20 -4.90
CA CYS A 95 -7.98 7.96 -4.76
C CYS A 95 -8.04 8.68 -3.41
N LEU A 96 -8.88 9.70 -3.34
CA LEU A 96 -9.01 10.58 -2.16
C LEU A 96 -9.28 9.79 -0.87
N ARG A 97 -10.18 8.81 -0.92
CA ARG A 97 -10.54 8.00 0.24
C ARG A 97 -9.31 7.31 0.87
N ARG A 98 -8.44 6.77 0.02
CA ARG A 98 -7.23 6.10 0.46
C ARG A 98 -6.19 7.07 1.01
N ARG A 99 -6.05 8.22 0.38
CA ARG A 99 -5.17 9.28 0.89
C ARG A 99 -5.61 9.76 2.26
N GLN A 100 -6.91 9.96 2.46
CA GLN A 100 -7.46 10.36 3.76
C GLN A 100 -7.20 9.30 4.82
N LYS A 101 -7.37 8.04 4.49
CA LYS A 101 -7.06 6.93 5.40
C LYS A 101 -5.59 6.94 5.81
N TYR A 102 -4.70 7.12 4.85
CA TYR A 102 -3.26 7.20 5.12
C TYR A 102 -2.93 8.32 6.08
N TYR A 103 -3.44 9.53 5.83
CA TYR A 103 -3.17 10.68 6.69
C TYR A 103 -3.73 10.48 8.09
N GLY A 104 -4.86 9.84 8.21
CA GLY A 104 -5.42 9.47 9.50
C GLY A 104 -4.55 8.50 10.28
N LEU A 105 -3.88 7.58 9.61
CA LEU A 105 -2.96 6.65 10.25
C LEU A 105 -1.65 7.31 10.67
N VAL A 106 -1.14 8.21 9.85
CA VAL A 106 0.09 8.94 10.14
C VAL A 106 -0.04 9.80 11.39
N LYS A 107 -1.16 10.48 11.54
CA LYS A 107 -1.42 11.39 12.66
C LYS A 107 -1.35 10.72 14.03
N PRO A 108 -1.99 9.54 14.26
CA PRO A 108 -1.92 8.87 15.56
C PRO A 108 -0.62 8.15 15.86
N VAL A 109 0.23 7.87 14.88
CA VAL A 109 1.42 7.04 15.05
C VAL A 109 2.64 7.88 15.48
N GLY A 110 2.40 9.16 15.81
CA GLY A 110 3.46 9.96 16.39
C GLY A 110 4.56 10.43 15.45
N TYR A 111 4.46 10.14 14.17
CA TYR A 111 5.10 10.98 13.18
C TYR A 111 4.51 12.37 13.26
N GLY A 112 3.52 12.43 14.02
CA GLY A 112 2.74 13.56 14.29
C GLY A 112 3.19 14.30 15.50
N CYS A 113 4.25 14.90 15.38
CA CYS A 113 4.16 16.25 15.86
C CYS A 113 3.04 16.88 15.03
N GLU A 114 2.27 17.73 15.63
CA GLU A 114 1.18 18.46 14.96
C GLU A 114 1.64 19.09 13.66
N ASP A 115 2.88 19.56 13.60
CA ASP A 115 3.49 20.19 12.44
C ASP A 115 3.61 19.25 11.25
N TRP A 116 3.90 17.99 11.49
CA TRP A 116 4.06 17.01 10.41
C TRP A 116 2.70 16.65 9.80
N GLY A 117 1.69 16.44 10.63
CA GLY A 117 0.33 16.22 10.18
C GLY A 117 -0.23 17.39 9.39
N SER A 118 0.00 18.61 9.85
CA SER A 118 -0.38 19.83 9.15
C SER A 118 0.33 19.97 7.82
N HIS A 119 1.59 19.63 7.74
CA HIS A 119 2.37 19.66 6.51
C HIS A 119 1.79 18.71 5.46
N ILE A 120 1.47 17.50 5.86
CA ILE A 120 0.87 16.51 4.95
C ILE A 120 -0.50 16.97 4.46
N GLN A 121 -1.34 17.51 5.34
CA GLN A 121 -2.64 18.04 4.97
C GLN A 121 -2.53 19.20 3.99
N LYS A 122 -1.57 20.09 4.18
CA LYS A 122 -1.30 21.19 3.26
C LYS A 122 -0.89 20.69 1.88
N GLN A 123 0.00 19.70 1.83
CA GLN A 123 0.40 19.10 0.55
C GLN A 123 -0.77 18.45 -0.17
N THR A 124 -1.63 17.77 0.57
CA THR A 124 -2.83 17.15 0.00
C THR A 124 -3.77 18.19 -0.58
N ARG A 125 -4.01 19.30 0.13
CA ARG A 125 -4.86 20.39 -0.36
C ARG A 125 -4.31 21.00 -1.63
N ILE A 126 -3.00 21.22 -1.70
CA ILE A 126 -2.35 21.77 -2.88
C ILE A 126 -2.55 20.85 -4.08
N LYS A 127 -2.36 19.55 -3.90
CA LYS A 127 -2.57 18.55 -4.95
C LYS A 127 -4.01 18.51 -5.43
N GLU A 128 -4.96 18.56 -4.52
CA GLU A 128 -6.39 18.56 -4.86
C GLU A 128 -6.80 19.79 -5.64
N VAL A 129 -6.25 20.95 -5.31
CA VAL A 129 -6.53 22.19 -6.02
C VAL A 129 -5.92 22.20 -7.42
N ASN A 130 -4.76 21.57 -7.61
CA ASN A 130 -4.03 21.54 -8.87
C ASN A 130 -4.44 20.41 -9.80
N GLU A 131 -5.21 19.47 -9.33
CA GLU A 131 -5.80 18.40 -10.12
C GLU A 131 -7.20 18.82 -10.59
#